data_d1efb7594efe058d9ed152712a7ed236
#
_entry.id   d1efb7594efe058d9ed152712a7ed236
#
_cell.length_a   1.000
_cell.length_b   1.000
_cell.length_c   1.000
_cell.angle_alpha   90.00
_cell.angle_beta   90.00
_cell.angle_gamma   90.00
#
_symmetry.space_group_name_H-M   'P 1'
#
loop_
_entity.id
_entity.type
_entity.pdbx_description
1 polymer ?
#
loop_
_entity_poly.entity_id
_entity_poly.type
_entity_poly.pdbx_seq_one_letter_code
_entity_poly.pdbx_strand_id
1 'polypeptide(L)'
;LGKRLGRGAHVSVFKNFGTAQVKYKGTEVEFVGARKESYHRDSRKPIVEDGTLEDDQNRRDFTINALAVCLNKARFGELVDPFGGMEDMKEKTIRTPLDPDITFSDDPLRMMRCIRFATQLNFYIDDDTFESLCRNRERINIISRERIADELNKIILSPVPSKGFIDLERSGLLSLIFPELAALQGVETRNGRSHKDN
;
A
#
# COMPACT_ATOMS: atom_id res chain seq x y z
N LEU A 1 13.63 -26.24 -4.46
CA LEU A 1 14.49 -25.60 -3.44
C LEU A 1 14.43 -26.39 -2.13
N GLY A 2 13.26 -26.65 -1.53
CA GLY A 2 13.11 -27.34 -0.26
C GLY A 2 13.83 -28.69 -0.18
N LYS A 3 13.72 -29.53 -1.22
CA LYS A 3 14.47 -30.81 -1.29
C LYS A 3 15.99 -30.65 -1.30
N ARG A 4 16.51 -29.54 -1.86
CA ARG A 4 17.95 -29.25 -1.90
C ARG A 4 18.49 -28.68 -0.60
N LEU A 5 17.65 -28.03 0.21
CA LEU A 5 18.02 -27.47 1.50
C LEU A 5 18.11 -28.55 2.61
N GLY A 6 17.53 -29.73 2.37
CA GLY A 6 17.62 -30.88 3.24
C GLY A 6 16.73 -30.83 4.49
N ARG A 7 17.09 -31.63 5.52
CA ARG A 7 16.33 -31.73 6.77
C ARG A 7 16.32 -30.36 7.48
N GLY A 8 15.12 -29.87 7.83
CA GLY A 8 14.91 -28.57 8.49
C GLY A 8 14.32 -27.48 7.57
N ALA A 9 14.18 -27.74 6.26
CA ALA A 9 13.41 -26.90 5.39
C ALA A 9 11.93 -27.25 5.47
N HIS A 10 11.08 -26.28 5.84
CA HIS A 10 9.64 -26.43 5.84
C HIS A 10 9.07 -25.76 4.60
N VAL A 11 8.31 -26.52 3.79
CA VAL A 11 7.70 -26.05 2.54
C VAL A 11 6.19 -26.09 2.67
N SER A 12 5.54 -24.93 2.49
CA SER A 12 4.10 -24.78 2.43
C SER A 12 3.68 -24.40 1.01
N VAL A 13 2.65 -25.02 0.48
CA VAL A 13 2.12 -24.71 -0.87
C VAL A 13 0.65 -24.31 -0.75
N PHE A 14 0.34 -23.11 -1.20
CA PHE A 14 -0.99 -22.50 -1.18
C PHE A 14 -1.56 -22.49 -2.61
N LYS A 15 -2.04 -23.66 -3.06
CA LYS A 15 -2.46 -23.87 -4.45
C LYS A 15 -3.52 -22.86 -4.93
N ASN A 16 -4.47 -22.50 -4.07
CA ASN A 16 -5.54 -21.56 -4.40
C ASN A 16 -5.05 -20.13 -4.62
N PHE A 17 -3.83 -19.82 -4.19
CA PHE A 17 -3.22 -18.50 -4.32
C PHE A 17 -2.01 -18.48 -5.26
N GLY A 18 -1.67 -19.61 -5.89
CA GLY A 18 -0.48 -19.71 -6.74
C GLY A 18 0.82 -19.40 -5.98
N THR A 19 0.87 -19.66 -4.67
CA THR A 19 1.98 -19.26 -3.79
C THR A 19 2.60 -20.47 -3.12
N ALA A 20 3.92 -20.45 -2.95
CA ALA A 20 4.66 -21.41 -2.14
C ALA A 20 5.65 -20.68 -1.23
N GLN A 21 5.84 -21.20 -0.02
CA GLN A 21 6.70 -20.63 0.99
C GLN A 21 7.73 -21.67 1.46
N VAL A 22 8.96 -21.24 1.63
CA VAL A 22 10.03 -22.08 2.20
C VAL A 22 10.62 -21.38 3.41
N LYS A 23 10.52 -22.03 4.58
CA LYS A 23 11.18 -21.57 5.83
C LYS A 23 12.42 -22.44 6.07
N TYR A 24 13.57 -21.80 6.27
CA TYR A 24 14.84 -22.48 6.53
C TYR A 24 15.78 -21.60 7.35
N LYS A 25 16.24 -22.11 8.50
CA LYS A 25 17.18 -21.43 9.40
C LYS A 25 16.83 -19.98 9.71
N GLY A 26 15.56 -19.71 10.03
CA GLY A 26 15.08 -18.35 10.34
C GLY A 26 14.82 -17.46 9.12
N THR A 27 15.17 -17.91 7.92
CA THR A 27 14.85 -17.20 6.67
C THR A 27 13.57 -17.75 6.08
N GLU A 28 12.72 -16.87 5.59
CA GLU A 28 11.50 -17.20 4.88
C GLU A 28 11.59 -16.69 3.45
N VAL A 29 11.33 -17.57 2.47
CA VAL A 29 11.30 -17.24 1.05
C VAL A 29 9.94 -17.59 0.50
N GLU A 30 9.27 -16.63 -0.07
CA GLU A 30 7.97 -16.80 -0.71
C GLU A 30 8.13 -16.80 -2.23
N PHE A 31 7.45 -17.75 -2.89
CA PHE A 31 7.37 -17.86 -4.35
C PHE A 31 5.94 -17.53 -4.75
N VAL A 32 5.78 -16.47 -5.51
CA VAL A 32 4.48 -15.98 -5.97
C VAL A 32 4.49 -15.97 -7.50
N GLY A 33 3.46 -16.53 -8.13
CA GLY A 33 3.26 -16.40 -9.56
C GLY A 33 2.98 -14.94 -9.93
N ALA A 34 3.54 -14.47 -11.05
CA ALA A 34 3.15 -13.19 -11.61
C ALA A 34 1.66 -13.23 -11.99
N ARG A 35 0.94 -12.15 -11.73
CA ARG A 35 -0.51 -12.10 -11.88
C ARG A 35 -0.92 -10.91 -12.73
N LYS A 36 -1.95 -11.15 -13.53
CA LYS A 36 -2.76 -10.11 -14.13
C LYS A 36 -4.06 -10.01 -13.32
N GLU A 37 -4.43 -8.81 -12.93
CA GLU A 37 -5.64 -8.56 -12.17
C GLU A 37 -6.58 -7.65 -12.97
N SER A 38 -7.88 -7.97 -12.97
CA SER A 38 -8.93 -7.11 -13.48
C SER A 38 -9.99 -6.91 -12.41
N TYR A 39 -10.58 -5.70 -12.35
CA TYR A 39 -11.49 -5.31 -11.29
C TYR A 39 -12.85 -4.95 -11.85
N HIS A 40 -13.91 -5.29 -11.12
CA HIS A 40 -15.24 -4.78 -11.35
C HIS A 40 -15.48 -3.53 -10.50
N ARG A 41 -16.18 -2.54 -11.04
CA ARG A 41 -16.39 -1.23 -10.40
C ARG A 41 -16.98 -1.33 -8.98
N ASP A 42 -17.84 -2.31 -8.74
CA ASP A 42 -18.56 -2.48 -7.47
C ASP A 42 -17.92 -3.53 -6.54
N SER A 43 -16.75 -4.02 -6.90
CA SER A 43 -16.04 -5.04 -6.12
C SER A 43 -14.54 -4.80 -6.16
N ARG A 44 -13.91 -4.82 -4.98
CA ARG A 44 -12.45 -4.81 -4.84
C ARG A 44 -11.82 -6.20 -5.02
N LYS A 45 -12.63 -7.27 -5.23
CA LYS A 45 -12.10 -8.60 -5.46
C LYS A 45 -11.69 -8.70 -6.92
N PRO A 46 -10.37 -8.82 -7.22
CA PRO A 46 -9.94 -8.97 -8.60
C PRO A 46 -10.30 -10.34 -9.16
N ILE A 47 -10.51 -10.38 -10.46
CA ILE A 47 -10.32 -11.59 -11.24
C ILE A 47 -8.83 -11.73 -11.45
N VAL A 48 -8.27 -12.86 -11.04
CA VAL A 48 -6.82 -13.11 -11.08
C VAL A 48 -6.52 -14.17 -12.14
N GLU A 49 -5.62 -13.84 -13.04
CA GLU A 49 -5.11 -14.73 -14.09
C GLU A 49 -3.59 -14.80 -14.01
N ASP A 50 -3.00 -15.83 -14.62
CA ASP A 50 -1.55 -15.88 -14.79
C ASP A 50 -1.10 -14.71 -15.68
N GLY A 51 -0.08 -14.00 -15.25
CA GLY A 51 0.43 -12.80 -15.90
C GLY A 51 1.92 -12.83 -16.14
N THR A 52 2.39 -11.85 -16.88
CA THR A 52 3.81 -11.56 -17.06
C THR A 52 4.36 -10.75 -15.86
N LEU A 53 5.68 -10.57 -15.80
CA LEU A 53 6.29 -9.66 -14.83
C LEU A 53 5.75 -8.24 -14.99
N GLU A 54 5.56 -7.78 -16.22
CA GLU A 54 5.00 -6.47 -16.53
C GLU A 54 3.56 -6.34 -16.01
N ASP A 55 2.70 -7.34 -16.22
CA ASP A 55 1.34 -7.34 -15.66
C ASP A 55 1.38 -7.24 -14.12
N ASP A 56 2.29 -7.98 -13.48
CA ASP A 56 2.42 -7.95 -12.02
C ASP A 56 2.94 -6.60 -11.51
N GLN A 57 3.85 -5.95 -12.22
CA GLN A 57 4.35 -4.62 -11.88
C GLN A 57 3.29 -3.53 -12.10
N ASN A 58 2.53 -3.60 -13.20
CA ASN A 58 1.47 -2.65 -13.54
C ASN A 58 0.34 -2.61 -12.49
N ARG A 59 0.02 -3.74 -11.85
CA ARG A 59 -1.03 -3.82 -10.83
C ARG A 59 -0.59 -3.37 -9.44
N ARG A 60 0.69 -3.06 -9.22
CA ARG A 60 1.21 -2.63 -7.91
C ARG A 60 0.64 -1.27 -7.51
N ASP A 61 0.63 -1.03 -6.20
CA ASP A 61 0.11 0.22 -5.64
C ASP A 61 1.03 1.42 -5.90
N PHE A 62 2.36 1.26 -5.69
CA PHE A 62 3.34 2.35 -5.82
C PHE A 62 4.59 1.90 -6.55
N THR A 63 5.25 2.86 -7.20
CA THR A 63 6.49 2.65 -7.96
C THR A 63 7.58 1.98 -7.14
N ILE A 64 7.74 2.41 -5.89
CA ILE A 64 8.72 1.85 -4.93
C ILE A 64 8.45 0.38 -4.56
N ASN A 65 7.24 -0.10 -4.80
CA ASN A 65 6.83 -1.49 -4.57
C ASN A 65 6.79 -2.32 -5.86
N ALA A 66 7.11 -1.71 -7.01
CA ALA A 66 7.09 -2.35 -8.32
C ALA A 66 8.47 -2.75 -8.84
N LEU A 67 9.50 -2.59 -8.02
CA LEU A 67 10.88 -3.00 -8.34
C LEU A 67 11.03 -4.51 -8.32
N ALA A 68 11.87 -5.05 -9.20
CA ALA A 68 12.25 -6.44 -9.21
C ALA A 68 13.75 -6.61 -9.51
N VAL A 69 14.32 -7.73 -9.03
CA VAL A 69 15.69 -8.13 -9.36
C VAL A 69 15.65 -9.48 -10.05
N CYS A 70 16.29 -9.58 -11.21
CA CYS A 70 16.36 -10.81 -11.98
C CYS A 70 17.27 -11.84 -11.28
N LEU A 71 16.73 -13.02 -10.99
CA LEU A 71 17.50 -14.14 -10.41
C LEU A 71 17.89 -15.19 -11.45
N ASN A 72 17.53 -15.04 -12.72
CA ASN A 72 17.91 -15.96 -13.78
C ASN A 72 19.39 -15.81 -14.12
N LYS A 73 20.08 -16.93 -14.36
CA LYS A 73 21.53 -16.97 -14.55
C LYS A 73 22.06 -15.96 -15.59
N ALA A 74 21.33 -15.78 -16.69
CA ALA A 74 21.75 -14.90 -17.79
C ALA A 74 21.71 -13.40 -17.45
N ARG A 75 20.83 -13.01 -16.52
CA ARG A 75 20.58 -11.61 -16.11
C ARG A 75 20.61 -11.44 -14.59
N PHE A 76 21.36 -12.28 -13.91
CA PHE A 76 21.39 -12.31 -12.45
C PHE A 76 21.84 -10.97 -11.87
N GLY A 77 21.02 -10.45 -10.96
CA GLY A 77 21.28 -9.16 -10.28
C GLY A 77 20.80 -7.93 -11.07
N GLU A 78 20.29 -8.11 -12.29
CA GLU A 78 19.74 -6.98 -13.06
C GLU A 78 18.49 -6.43 -12.38
N LEU A 79 18.48 -5.11 -12.13
CA LEU A 79 17.34 -4.37 -11.61
C LEU A 79 16.32 -4.12 -12.73
N VAL A 80 15.06 -4.40 -12.45
CA VAL A 80 13.91 -4.08 -13.31
C VAL A 80 13.09 -3.01 -12.62
N ASP A 81 13.14 -1.81 -13.15
CA ASP A 81 12.46 -0.62 -12.62
C ASP A 81 11.76 0.15 -13.76
N PRO A 82 10.59 -0.33 -14.21
CA PRO A 82 9.91 0.27 -15.35
C PRO A 82 9.26 1.64 -15.06
N PHE A 83 9.11 2.01 -13.78
CA PHE A 83 8.36 3.20 -13.36
C PHE A 83 9.23 4.24 -12.63
N GLY A 84 10.54 4.05 -12.55
CA GLY A 84 11.43 4.98 -11.86
C GLY A 84 11.31 4.93 -10.32
N GLY A 85 10.95 3.77 -9.75
CA GLY A 85 10.80 3.61 -8.30
C GLY A 85 12.08 3.87 -7.51
N MET A 86 13.27 3.65 -8.11
CA MET A 86 14.55 4.01 -7.50
C MET A 86 14.71 5.51 -7.35
N GLU A 87 14.29 6.30 -8.35
CA GLU A 87 14.33 7.76 -8.27
C GLU A 87 13.30 8.28 -7.26
N ASP A 88 12.07 7.75 -7.29
CA ASP A 88 11.05 8.08 -6.28
C ASP A 88 11.53 7.79 -4.85
N MET A 89 12.27 6.69 -4.62
CA MET A 89 12.89 6.42 -3.30
C MET A 89 13.93 7.47 -2.93
N LYS A 90 14.76 7.90 -3.87
CA LYS A 90 15.79 8.91 -3.66
C LYS A 90 15.15 10.29 -3.37
N GLU A 91 14.08 10.62 -4.10
CA GLU A 91 13.31 11.85 -3.93
C GLU A 91 12.32 11.77 -2.74
N LYS A 92 12.23 10.60 -2.09
CA LYS A 92 11.29 10.34 -0.98
C LYS A 92 9.84 10.59 -1.38
N THR A 93 9.43 10.08 -2.52
CA THR A 93 8.11 10.30 -3.11
C THR A 93 7.32 8.98 -3.16
N ILE A 94 6.03 9.04 -2.84
CA ILE A 94 5.04 7.97 -3.04
C ILE A 94 4.23 8.32 -4.28
N ARG A 95 4.36 7.50 -5.31
CA ARG A 95 3.71 7.68 -6.62
C ARG A 95 3.14 6.35 -7.11
N THR A 96 1.99 6.38 -7.79
CA THR A 96 1.42 5.19 -8.44
C THR A 96 2.17 4.86 -9.73
N PRO A 97 2.33 3.56 -10.09
CA PRO A 97 2.99 3.16 -11.35
C PRO A 97 2.26 3.66 -12.60
N LEU A 98 0.93 3.60 -12.56
CA LEU A 98 0.04 4.01 -13.63
C LEU A 98 -0.89 5.12 -13.15
N ASP A 99 -1.95 5.39 -13.93
CA ASP A 99 -2.98 6.36 -13.58
C ASP A 99 -3.51 6.14 -12.14
N PRO A 100 -3.34 7.13 -11.24
CA PRO A 100 -3.76 7.01 -9.86
C PRO A 100 -5.27 6.84 -9.71
N ASP A 101 -6.09 7.38 -10.60
CA ASP A 101 -7.54 7.20 -10.54
C ASP A 101 -7.94 5.74 -10.77
N ILE A 102 -7.26 5.04 -11.68
CA ILE A 102 -7.44 3.60 -11.89
C ILE A 102 -6.95 2.85 -10.66
N THR A 103 -5.75 3.17 -10.17
CA THR A 103 -5.12 2.51 -9.03
C THR A 103 -5.98 2.55 -7.77
N PHE A 104 -6.59 3.70 -7.45
CA PHE A 104 -7.45 3.84 -6.28
C PHE A 104 -8.88 3.37 -6.51
N SER A 105 -9.35 3.39 -7.76
CA SER A 105 -10.64 2.80 -8.13
C SER A 105 -10.63 1.28 -8.02
N ASP A 106 -9.55 0.63 -8.42
CA ASP A 106 -9.38 -0.83 -8.40
C ASP A 106 -9.38 -1.39 -6.97
N ASP A 107 -8.54 -0.85 -6.09
CA ASP A 107 -8.56 -1.18 -4.66
C ASP A 107 -8.46 0.10 -3.82
N PRO A 108 -9.59 0.62 -3.32
CA PRO A 108 -9.62 1.85 -2.52
C PRO A 108 -8.81 1.79 -1.22
N LEU A 109 -8.47 0.60 -0.71
CA LEU A 109 -7.56 0.47 0.43
C LEU A 109 -6.18 1.05 0.12
N ARG A 110 -5.80 1.13 -1.15
CA ARG A 110 -4.53 1.74 -1.58
C ARG A 110 -4.42 3.21 -1.18
N MET A 111 -5.54 3.92 -0.99
CA MET A 111 -5.53 5.29 -0.45
C MET A 111 -4.99 5.32 0.99
N MET A 112 -5.46 4.41 1.85
CA MET A 112 -4.93 4.27 3.22
C MET A 112 -3.46 3.82 3.20
N ARG A 113 -3.11 2.91 2.30
CA ARG A 113 -1.72 2.44 2.12
C ARG A 113 -0.80 3.56 1.66
N CYS A 114 -1.28 4.47 0.79
CA CYS A 114 -0.54 5.64 0.33
C CYS A 114 -0.11 6.52 1.51
N ILE A 115 -1.07 6.93 2.33
CA ILE A 115 -0.82 7.74 3.52
C ILE A 115 0.06 6.98 4.53
N ARG A 116 -0.19 5.69 4.73
CA ARG A 116 0.63 4.86 5.61
C ARG A 116 2.09 4.82 5.17
N PHE A 117 2.37 4.54 3.89
CA PHE A 117 3.75 4.48 3.40
C PHE A 117 4.43 5.86 3.48
N ALA A 118 3.72 6.93 3.10
CA ALA A 118 4.23 8.28 3.25
C ALA A 118 4.61 8.62 4.70
N THR A 119 3.80 8.14 5.66
CA THR A 119 4.04 8.35 7.09
C THR A 119 5.20 7.50 7.60
N GLN A 120 5.19 6.19 7.31
CA GLN A 120 6.20 5.25 7.81
C GLN A 120 7.61 5.52 7.27
N LEU A 121 7.70 5.88 5.99
CA LEU A 121 8.96 6.15 5.30
C LEU A 121 9.39 7.63 5.41
N ASN A 122 8.53 8.48 5.94
CA ASN A 122 8.68 9.94 5.92
C ASN A 122 8.88 10.48 4.49
N PHE A 123 8.05 10.00 3.56
CA PHE A 123 8.04 10.39 2.15
C PHE A 123 6.91 11.37 1.88
N TYR A 124 7.00 12.15 0.82
CA TYR A 124 5.92 12.97 0.30
C TYR A 124 5.02 12.13 -0.61
N ILE A 125 3.76 12.53 -0.75
CA ILE A 125 2.87 11.96 -1.76
C ILE A 125 2.94 12.89 -2.97
N ASP A 126 3.17 12.32 -4.14
CA ASP A 126 3.13 13.03 -5.42
C ASP A 126 1.79 13.76 -5.60
N ASP A 127 1.82 14.97 -6.17
CA ASP A 127 0.65 15.84 -6.22
C ASP A 127 -0.51 15.21 -6.99
N ASP A 128 -0.28 14.65 -8.18
CA ASP A 128 -1.31 13.98 -8.97
C ASP A 128 -1.89 12.76 -8.24
N THR A 129 -1.03 12.02 -7.54
CA THR A 129 -1.42 10.88 -6.70
C THR A 129 -2.29 11.34 -5.53
N PHE A 130 -1.94 12.44 -4.86
CA PHE A 130 -2.73 12.98 -3.75
C PHE A 130 -4.07 13.57 -4.22
N GLU A 131 -4.10 14.30 -5.34
CA GLU A 131 -5.34 14.83 -5.90
C GLU A 131 -6.31 13.71 -6.29
N SER A 132 -5.80 12.64 -6.91
CA SER A 132 -6.60 11.47 -7.23
C SER A 132 -7.14 10.78 -5.97
N LEU A 133 -6.31 10.67 -4.92
CA LEU A 133 -6.75 10.15 -3.63
C LEU A 133 -7.93 10.98 -3.08
N CYS A 134 -7.86 12.30 -3.15
CA CYS A 134 -8.96 13.19 -2.74
C CYS A 134 -10.23 12.97 -3.57
N ARG A 135 -10.10 12.81 -4.90
CA ARG A 135 -11.25 12.57 -5.79
C ARG A 135 -11.93 11.24 -5.52
N ASN A 136 -11.15 10.20 -5.20
CA ASN A 136 -11.64 8.82 -5.01
C ASN A 136 -12.01 8.48 -3.57
N ARG A 137 -11.86 9.39 -2.59
CA ARG A 137 -12.00 9.12 -1.15
C ARG A 137 -13.28 8.40 -0.76
N GLU A 138 -14.41 8.73 -1.38
CA GLU A 138 -15.71 8.11 -1.07
C GLU A 138 -15.74 6.60 -1.32
N ARG A 139 -14.88 6.10 -2.21
CA ARG A 139 -14.77 4.67 -2.48
C ARG A 139 -14.22 3.87 -1.30
N ILE A 140 -13.64 4.54 -0.28
CA ILE A 140 -13.21 3.86 0.95
C ILE A 140 -14.35 3.13 1.65
N ASN A 141 -15.58 3.57 1.45
CA ASN A 141 -16.77 2.98 2.06
C ASN A 141 -17.06 1.53 1.63
N ILE A 142 -16.46 1.04 0.53
CA ILE A 142 -16.59 -0.39 0.13
C ILE A 142 -15.58 -1.30 0.87
N ILE A 143 -14.64 -0.71 1.62
CA ILE A 143 -13.62 -1.45 2.36
C ILE A 143 -14.15 -1.81 3.75
N SER A 144 -13.86 -3.03 4.21
CA SER A 144 -14.23 -3.45 5.56
C SER A 144 -13.49 -2.63 6.63
N ARG A 145 -14.18 -2.35 7.73
CA ARG A 145 -13.62 -1.55 8.84
C ARG A 145 -12.35 -2.16 9.44
N GLU A 146 -12.27 -3.49 9.49
CA GLU A 146 -11.08 -4.19 10.00
C GLU A 146 -9.84 -3.87 9.16
N ARG A 147 -9.96 -3.83 7.83
CA ARG A 147 -8.84 -3.50 6.94
C ARG A 147 -8.43 -2.04 7.04
N ILE A 148 -9.41 -1.14 7.19
CA ILE A 148 -9.14 0.29 7.45
C ILE A 148 -8.42 0.44 8.78
N ALA A 149 -8.89 -0.22 9.84
CA ALA A 149 -8.29 -0.19 11.17
C ALA A 149 -6.84 -0.74 11.16
N ASP A 150 -6.57 -1.81 10.41
CA ASP A 150 -5.23 -2.36 10.25
C ASP A 150 -4.24 -1.34 9.66
N GLU A 151 -4.65 -0.61 8.62
CA GLU A 151 -3.80 0.44 8.03
C GLU A 151 -3.69 1.67 8.96
N LEU A 152 -4.78 2.07 9.62
CA LEU A 152 -4.77 3.16 10.60
C LEU A 152 -3.85 2.86 11.78
N ASN A 153 -3.88 1.64 12.31
CA ASN A 153 -2.99 1.20 13.38
C ASN A 153 -1.50 1.32 12.96
N LYS A 154 -1.18 0.97 11.71
CA LYS A 154 0.20 1.12 11.19
C LYS A 154 0.61 2.59 11.05
N ILE A 155 -0.34 3.49 10.78
CA ILE A 155 -0.10 4.95 10.78
C ILE A 155 0.18 5.42 12.22
N ILE A 156 -0.65 5.03 13.18
CA ILE A 156 -0.51 5.39 14.60
C ILE A 156 0.83 4.91 15.16
N LEU A 157 1.25 3.71 14.81
CA LEU A 157 2.50 3.09 15.28
C LEU A 157 3.76 3.55 14.50
N SER A 158 3.61 4.47 13.55
CA SER A 158 4.75 5.02 12.80
C SER A 158 5.57 6.02 13.65
N PRO A 159 6.82 6.34 13.27
CA PRO A 159 7.66 7.28 14.02
C PRO A 159 7.05 8.69 14.13
N VAL A 160 6.31 9.15 13.13
CA VAL A 160 5.70 10.49 13.09
C VAL A 160 4.23 10.38 12.66
N PRO A 161 3.33 9.86 13.51
CA PRO A 161 1.93 9.60 13.16
C PRO A 161 1.15 10.87 12.80
N SER A 162 1.52 12.03 13.36
CA SER A 162 0.88 13.32 13.05
C SER A 162 0.87 13.65 11.55
N LYS A 163 1.94 13.30 10.83
CA LYS A 163 2.00 13.45 9.37
C LYS A 163 0.86 12.69 8.68
N GLY A 164 0.64 11.44 9.07
CA GLY A 164 -0.43 10.62 8.52
C GLY A 164 -1.82 11.19 8.82
N PHE A 165 -2.04 11.69 10.04
CA PHE A 165 -3.31 12.32 10.39
C PHE A 165 -3.56 13.64 9.63
N ILE A 166 -2.51 14.43 9.38
CA ILE A 166 -2.61 15.62 8.53
C ILE A 166 -3.03 15.24 7.11
N ASP A 167 -2.42 14.19 6.53
CA ASP A 167 -2.76 13.74 5.18
C ASP A 167 -4.15 13.10 5.12
N LEU A 168 -4.58 12.35 6.15
CA LEU A 168 -5.95 11.83 6.29
C LEU A 168 -6.98 12.97 6.32
N GLU A 169 -6.68 14.05 7.03
CA GLU A 169 -7.56 15.22 7.10
C GLU A 169 -7.60 15.98 5.79
N ARG A 170 -6.45 16.34 5.23
CA ARG A 170 -6.34 17.08 3.96
C ARG A 170 -7.02 16.35 2.80
N SER A 171 -6.98 15.03 2.79
CA SER A 171 -7.63 14.21 1.78
C SER A 171 -9.14 14.05 1.99
N GLY A 172 -9.64 14.36 3.19
CA GLY A 172 -11.02 14.12 3.60
C GLY A 172 -11.31 12.66 3.98
N LEU A 173 -10.30 11.79 4.01
CA LEU A 173 -10.48 10.41 4.45
C LEU A 173 -10.79 10.33 5.94
N LEU A 174 -10.24 11.24 6.78
CA LEU A 174 -10.43 11.19 8.23
C LEU A 174 -11.91 11.22 8.61
N SER A 175 -12.68 12.12 8.00
CA SER A 175 -14.11 12.24 8.26
C SER A 175 -14.94 11.02 7.85
N LEU A 176 -14.45 10.22 6.89
CA LEU A 176 -15.11 9.00 6.43
C LEU A 176 -14.77 7.79 7.28
N ILE A 177 -13.53 7.69 7.77
CA ILE A 177 -13.04 6.51 8.49
C ILE A 177 -13.10 6.66 9.99
N PHE A 178 -12.99 7.90 10.52
CA PHE A 178 -13.00 8.21 11.95
C PHE A 178 -13.66 9.58 12.21
N PRO A 179 -14.98 9.69 11.95
CA PRO A 179 -15.71 10.95 12.05
C PRO A 179 -15.68 11.55 13.47
N GLU A 180 -15.61 10.72 14.51
CA GLU A 180 -15.53 11.17 15.89
C GLU A 180 -14.25 11.98 16.16
N LEU A 181 -13.12 11.56 15.58
CA LEU A 181 -11.87 12.30 15.68
C LEU A 181 -11.91 13.59 14.85
N ALA A 182 -12.47 13.53 13.64
CA ALA A 182 -12.64 14.71 12.80
C ALA A 182 -13.52 15.77 13.47
N ALA A 183 -14.54 15.37 14.24
CA ALA A 183 -15.44 16.26 14.97
C ALA A 183 -14.77 16.99 16.15
N LEU A 184 -13.58 16.56 16.58
CA LEU A 184 -12.81 17.26 17.65
C LEU A 184 -12.08 18.51 17.13
N GLN A 185 -12.16 18.81 15.85
CA GLN A 185 -11.59 20.01 15.28
C GLN A 185 -12.43 21.25 15.63
N GLY A 186 -11.79 22.41 15.65
CA GLY A 186 -12.48 23.67 15.87
C GLY A 186 -12.71 24.01 17.36
N VAL A 187 -11.85 23.51 18.26
CA VAL A 187 -11.89 23.87 19.69
C VAL A 187 -11.78 25.39 19.85
N GLU A 188 -12.79 26.01 20.44
CA GLU A 188 -12.80 27.44 20.71
C GLU A 188 -11.64 27.86 21.64
N THR A 189 -10.92 28.88 21.26
CA THR A 189 -9.90 29.51 22.10
C THR A 189 -10.51 30.72 22.80
N ARG A 190 -10.73 30.63 24.09
CA ARG A 190 -11.17 31.77 24.94
C ARG A 190 -9.99 32.27 25.78
N ASN A 191 -9.68 33.58 25.66
CA ASN A 191 -8.61 34.23 26.44
C ASN A 191 -7.23 33.57 26.26
N GLY A 192 -6.88 33.12 25.03
CA GLY A 192 -5.60 32.46 24.76
C GLY A 192 -5.44 31.06 25.35
N ARG A 193 -6.51 30.45 25.86
CA ARG A 193 -6.54 29.06 26.33
C ARG A 193 -7.55 28.25 25.52
N SER A 194 -7.12 27.09 25.03
CA SER A 194 -8.02 26.14 24.42
C SER A 194 -8.84 25.48 25.53
N HIS A 195 -10.17 25.58 25.46
CA HIS A 195 -11.05 24.75 26.28
C HIS A 195 -11.25 23.41 25.56
N LYS A 196 -10.90 22.32 26.24
CA LYS A 196 -11.39 21.00 25.88
C LYS A 196 -12.83 20.96 26.38
N ASP A 197 -13.78 21.05 25.46
CA ASP A 197 -15.14 20.61 25.79
C ASP A 197 -15.09 19.07 25.77
N ASN A 198 -15.57 18.49 26.86
CA ASN A 198 -15.64 17.05 27.12
C ASN A 198 -16.59 16.36 26.12
#